data_da6756825eab79e37a1f98d17e761862
#
_entry.id   da6756825eab79e37a1f98d17e761862
#
_cell.length_a   1.000
_cell.length_b   1.000
_cell.length_c   1.000
_cell.angle_alpha   90.00
_cell.angle_beta   90.00
_cell.angle_gamma   90.00
#
_symmetry.space_group_name_H-M   'P 1'
#
loop_
_entity.id
_entity.type
_entity.pdbx_description
1 polymer ?
#
loop_
_entity_poly.entity_id
_entity_poly.type
_entity_poly.pdbx_seq_one_letter_code
_entity_poly.pdbx_strand_id
1 'polypeptide(L)'
;IYCEAKGNYTDVFLYAKGQILVSKTLKKVVEMINHSDFFRIHKSFYLNMNFISSYNRSENLVELTNGSFLPVSVRKNEPFIKKLVSRN
;
A
#
# COMPACT_ATOMS: atom_id res chain seq x y z
N ILE A 1 3.68 5.65 5.07
CA ILE A 1 2.70 4.59 5.29
C ILE A 1 2.27 3.90 3.99
N TYR A 2 2.29 4.61 2.89
CA TYR A 2 2.08 3.97 1.60
C TYR A 2 2.68 4.80 0.48
N CYS A 3 2.84 4.17 -0.69
CA CYS A 3 3.36 4.80 -1.89
C CYS A 3 2.32 4.70 -3.00
N GLU A 4 2.18 5.75 -3.79
CA GLU A 4 1.24 5.82 -4.90
C GLU A 4 1.95 6.14 -6.21
N ALA A 5 1.67 5.36 -7.25
CA ALA A 5 2.26 5.57 -8.57
C ALA A 5 1.71 6.85 -9.20
N LYS A 6 2.61 7.67 -9.75
CA LYS A 6 2.29 8.90 -10.48
C LYS A 6 3.09 8.90 -11.78
N GLY A 7 2.76 7.99 -12.71
CA GLY A 7 3.51 7.82 -13.94
C GLY A 7 4.94 7.39 -13.64
N ASN A 8 5.91 8.19 -14.04
CA ASN A 8 7.32 7.90 -13.81
C ASN A 8 7.80 8.30 -12.42
N TYR A 9 6.88 8.82 -11.59
CA TYR A 9 7.18 9.26 -10.23
C TYR A 9 6.37 8.44 -9.24
N THR A 10 6.77 8.49 -7.98
CA THR A 10 6.04 7.85 -6.90
C THR A 10 5.89 8.84 -5.75
N ASP A 11 4.65 9.03 -5.29
CA ASP A 11 4.37 9.77 -4.07
C ASP A 11 4.54 8.83 -2.90
N VAL A 12 5.39 9.21 -1.94
CA VAL A 12 5.60 8.45 -0.70
C VAL A 12 4.92 9.22 0.42
N PHE A 13 3.89 8.62 1.01
CA PHE A 13 3.12 9.26 2.09
C PHE A 13 3.68 8.82 3.44
N LEU A 14 4.08 9.81 4.23
CA LEU A 14 4.80 9.60 5.49
C LEU A 14 3.84 9.55 6.67
N TYR A 15 4.28 8.94 7.77
CA TYR A 15 3.47 8.78 8.97
C TYR A 15 3.09 10.12 9.59
N ALA A 16 4.03 11.02 9.74
CA ALA A 16 3.84 12.29 10.46
C ALA A 16 3.35 13.41 9.54
N LYS A 17 2.44 13.10 8.62
CA LYS A 17 1.93 14.03 7.60
C LYS A 17 3.04 14.46 6.64
N GLY A 18 2.68 14.67 5.44
CA GLY A 18 3.60 15.05 4.41
C GLY A 18 3.82 13.93 3.44
N GLN A 19 4.38 14.29 2.32
CA GLN A 19 4.65 13.35 1.25
C GLN A 19 5.90 13.78 0.53
N ILE A 20 6.56 12.80 -0.08
CA ILE A 20 7.77 13.05 -0.86
C ILE A 20 7.52 12.47 -2.24
N LEU A 21 7.79 13.29 -3.27
CA LEU A 21 7.70 12.83 -4.65
C LEU A 21 9.08 12.30 -5.05
N VAL A 22 9.15 11.01 -5.35
CA VAL A 22 10.39 10.36 -5.73
C VAL A 22 10.41 10.16 -7.24
N SER A 23 11.49 10.53 -7.92
CA SER A 23 11.61 10.42 -9.38
C SER A 23 11.97 9.02 -9.82
N LYS A 24 11.20 8.05 -9.33
CA LYS A 24 11.33 6.62 -9.66
C LYS A 24 9.93 6.04 -9.82
N THR A 25 9.80 5.01 -10.66
CA THR A 25 8.52 4.31 -10.81
C THR A 25 8.21 3.55 -9.53
N LEU A 26 6.93 3.22 -9.34
CA LEU A 26 6.54 2.43 -8.16
C LEU A 26 7.24 1.07 -8.15
N LYS A 27 7.41 0.45 -9.32
CA LYS A 27 8.15 -0.81 -9.40
C LYS A 27 9.55 -0.67 -8.81
N LYS A 28 10.24 0.42 -9.14
CA LYS A 28 11.58 0.65 -8.63
C LYS A 28 11.57 0.93 -7.13
N VAL A 29 10.58 1.68 -6.65
CA VAL A 29 10.44 1.97 -5.22
C VAL A 29 10.19 0.68 -4.44
N VAL A 30 9.36 -0.22 -4.98
CA VAL A 30 9.11 -1.54 -4.36
C VAL A 30 10.42 -2.30 -4.20
N GLU A 31 11.27 -2.29 -5.23
CA GLU A 31 12.57 -2.97 -5.17
C GLU A 31 13.48 -2.34 -4.12
N MET A 32 13.45 -1.01 -4.00
CA MET A 32 14.30 -0.28 -3.06
C MET A 32 13.86 -0.50 -1.62
N ILE A 33 12.57 -0.47 -1.34
CA ILE A 33 12.05 -0.67 0.02
C ILE A 33 12.10 -2.15 0.40
N ASN A 34 11.52 -3.01 -0.40
CA ASN A 34 11.52 -4.47 -0.27
C ASN A 34 11.53 -4.97 1.19
N HIS A 35 10.57 -4.49 1.97
CA HIS A 35 10.47 -4.84 3.40
C HIS A 35 9.23 -5.73 3.60
N SER A 36 9.35 -6.72 4.51
CA SER A 36 8.27 -7.69 4.75
C SER A 36 6.98 -7.07 5.26
N ASP A 37 7.04 -5.87 5.84
CA ASP A 37 5.83 -5.18 6.31
C ASP A 37 5.06 -4.53 5.17
N PHE A 38 5.63 -4.43 3.97
CA PHE A 38 4.98 -3.80 2.83
C PHE A 38 4.39 -4.84 1.89
N PHE A 39 3.31 -4.45 1.22
CA PHE A 39 2.66 -5.30 0.23
C PHE A 39 2.11 -4.48 -0.91
N ARG A 40 2.27 -4.97 -2.14
CA ARG A 40 1.73 -4.31 -3.33
C ARG A 40 0.27 -4.71 -3.49
N ILE A 41 -0.64 -3.87 -2.99
CA ILE A 41 -2.07 -4.18 -2.98
C ILE A 41 -2.77 -3.88 -4.30
N HIS A 42 -2.12 -3.10 -5.16
CA HIS A 42 -2.69 -2.61 -6.40
C HIS A 42 -1.55 -2.17 -7.31
N LYS A 43 -1.78 -2.10 -8.62
CA LYS A 43 -0.73 -1.64 -9.53
C LYS A 43 -0.21 -0.25 -9.17
N SER A 44 -1.05 0.55 -8.51
CA SER A 44 -0.71 1.93 -8.15
C SER A 44 -0.37 2.13 -6.68
N PHE A 45 -0.49 1.11 -5.84
CA PHE A 45 -0.31 1.28 -4.39
C PHE A 45 0.55 0.21 -3.74
N TYR A 46 1.50 0.66 -2.93
CA TYR A 46 2.39 -0.18 -2.13
C TYR A 46 2.22 0.25 -0.68
N LEU A 47 1.75 -0.64 0.19
CA LEU A 47 1.24 -0.30 1.51
C LEU A 47 2.03 -0.94 2.63
N ASN A 48 2.34 -0.15 3.66
CA ASN A 48 2.86 -0.68 4.91
C ASN A 48 1.70 -1.29 5.71
N MET A 49 1.72 -2.60 5.89
CA MET A 49 0.64 -3.34 6.53
C MET A 49 0.40 -2.94 7.98
N ASN A 50 1.37 -2.30 8.62
CA ASN A 50 1.22 -1.86 10.02
C ASN A 50 0.21 -0.72 10.19
N PHE A 51 -0.19 -0.08 9.10
CA PHE A 51 -1.09 1.08 9.16
C PHE A 51 -2.51 0.76 8.71
N ILE A 52 -2.88 -0.51 8.67
CA ILE A 52 -4.23 -0.93 8.30
C ILE A 52 -5.12 -0.89 9.53
N SER A 53 -6.27 -0.23 9.42
CA SER A 53 -7.27 -0.28 10.47
C SER A 53 -8.38 -1.30 10.16
N SER A 54 -8.79 -1.44 8.90
CA SER A 54 -9.80 -2.44 8.54
C SER A 54 -9.76 -2.72 7.03
N TYR A 55 -10.37 -3.82 6.61
CA TYR A 55 -10.47 -4.18 5.20
C TYR A 55 -11.90 -4.60 4.87
N ASN A 56 -12.52 -3.91 3.91
CA ASN A 56 -13.84 -4.26 3.40
C ASN A 56 -13.69 -5.11 2.15
N ARG A 57 -13.85 -6.42 2.31
CA ARG A 57 -13.62 -7.36 1.21
C ARG A 57 -14.65 -7.21 0.09
N SER A 58 -15.90 -6.89 0.42
CA SER A 58 -16.95 -6.76 -0.61
C SER A 58 -16.69 -5.57 -1.53
N GLU A 59 -16.02 -4.53 -1.04
CA GLU A 59 -15.70 -3.35 -1.83
C GLU A 59 -14.24 -3.30 -2.26
N ASN A 60 -13.42 -4.25 -1.79
CA ASN A 60 -11.98 -4.28 -2.05
C ASN A 60 -11.30 -2.97 -1.62
N LEU A 61 -11.72 -2.43 -0.46
CA LEU A 61 -11.16 -1.20 0.08
C LEU A 61 -10.52 -1.45 1.44
N VAL A 62 -9.29 -1.00 1.59
CA VAL A 62 -8.60 -1.03 2.88
C VAL A 62 -8.62 0.37 3.47
N GLU A 63 -8.97 0.46 4.75
CA GLU A 63 -8.92 1.71 5.50
C GLU A 63 -7.64 1.75 6.32
N LEU A 64 -6.93 2.87 6.25
CA LEU A 64 -5.70 3.06 6.98
C LEU A 64 -5.96 3.80 8.29
N THR A 65 -5.00 3.73 9.20
CA THR A 65 -5.13 4.38 10.52
C THR A 65 -5.23 5.90 10.42
N ASN A 66 -4.81 6.50 9.31
CA ASN A 66 -4.94 7.95 9.09
C ASN A 66 -6.27 8.33 8.44
N GLY A 67 -7.17 7.36 8.23
CA GLY A 67 -8.47 7.62 7.62
C GLY A 67 -8.51 7.52 6.11
N SER A 68 -7.39 7.29 5.46
CA SER A 68 -7.35 7.11 3.99
C SER A 68 -7.90 5.75 3.60
N PHE A 69 -8.49 5.68 2.39
CA PHE A 69 -8.97 4.44 1.81
C PHE A 69 -8.18 4.14 0.54
N LEU A 70 -7.69 2.92 0.41
CA LEU A 70 -6.97 2.49 -0.78
C LEU A 70 -7.63 1.27 -1.39
N PRO A 71 -7.66 1.16 -2.73
CA PRO A 71 -8.23 -0.03 -3.38
C PRO A 71 -7.24 -1.19 -3.38
N VAL A 72 -7.77 -2.39 -3.20
CA VAL A 72 -7.00 -3.62 -3.38
C VAL A 72 -7.49 -4.24 -4.69
N SER A 73 -6.58 -4.54 -5.61
CA SER A 73 -6.99 -5.12 -6.89
C SER A 73 -7.59 -6.51 -6.66
N VAL A 74 -8.55 -6.87 -7.52
CA VAL A 74 -9.27 -8.14 -7.37
C VAL A 74 -8.30 -9.32 -7.32
N ARG A 75 -7.31 -9.34 -8.19
CA ARG A 75 -6.36 -10.46 -8.23
C ARG A 75 -5.39 -10.47 -7.05
N LYS A 76 -5.27 -9.34 -6.33
CA LYS A 76 -4.41 -9.26 -5.13
C LYS A 76 -5.17 -9.57 -3.85
N ASN A 77 -6.49 -9.72 -3.94
CA ASN A 77 -7.36 -9.90 -2.78
C ASN A 77 -6.95 -11.10 -1.92
N GLU A 78 -6.82 -12.28 -2.52
CA GLU A 78 -6.46 -13.48 -1.77
C GLU A 78 -5.06 -13.40 -1.14
N PRO A 79 -4.00 -13.04 -1.88
CA PRO A 79 -2.68 -12.90 -1.25
C PRO A 79 -2.65 -11.82 -0.18
N PHE A 80 -3.43 -10.74 -0.37
CA PHE A 80 -3.53 -9.68 0.64
C PHE A 80 -4.15 -10.19 1.94
N ILE A 81 -5.26 -10.92 1.83
CA ILE A 81 -5.93 -11.48 3.01
C ILE A 81 -5.02 -12.46 3.72
N LYS A 82 -4.33 -13.32 2.99
CA LYS A 82 -3.37 -14.27 3.58
C LYS A 82 -2.31 -13.54 4.37
N LYS A 83 -1.75 -12.48 3.82
CA LYS A 83 -0.72 -11.71 4.51
C LYS A 83 -1.30 -11.03 5.75
N LEU A 84 -2.51 -10.48 5.64
CA LEU A 84 -3.17 -9.81 6.74
C LEU A 84 -3.41 -10.77 7.90
N VAL A 85 -3.90 -11.97 7.62
CA VAL A 85 -4.17 -13.00 8.63
C VAL A 85 -2.87 -13.50 9.26
N SER A 86 -1.82 -13.70 8.48
CA SER A 86 -0.56 -14.24 8.98
C SER A 86 0.19 -13.29 9.90
N ARG A 87 -0.23 -12.03 9.98
CA ARG A 87 0.42 -11.04 10.84
C ARG A 87 -0.09 -11.06 12.28
N ASN A 88 -1.14 -11.80 12.55
CA ASN A 88 -1.72 -11.89 13.90
C ASN A 88 -1.10 -13.01 14.72
#